data_3b1486c30fb314e019c1431f92e23483
#
_entry.id   3b1486c30fb314e019c1431f92e23483
#
_cell.length_a   1.000
_cell.length_b   1.000
_cell.length_c   1.000
_cell.angle_alpha   90.00
_cell.angle_beta   90.00
_cell.angle_gamma   90.00
#
_symmetry.space_group_name_H-M   'P 1'
#
loop_
_entity.id
_entity.type
_entity.pdbx_description
1 polymer ?
#
loop_
_entity_poly.entity_id
_entity_poly.type
_entity_poly.pdbx_seq_one_letter_code
_entity_poly.pdbx_strand_id
1 'polypeptide(L)'
;MINGHGDERLNDGKKPFLNFSNTVWYGADHTLLGEHLSRSLVDCMRHYPEPDAATLRKMIARRHGLNEESIIVTNGPTQAIYLLAEAFAEKRILIPSPAFAEYEDAARLYRSEGRLIAGNTPISEWPLDEVDVCYIATPNNPDGHIISHAELMLIIDKYPKVTFILDQCYANYTTVNKIKPSDSKSHPNL
;
A
#
# COMPACT_ATOMS: atom_id res chain seq x y z
N MET A 1 9.19 10.26 -9.21
CA MET A 1 7.80 10.77 -9.23
C MET A 1 7.60 11.46 -10.56
N ILE A 2 6.78 10.89 -11.42
CA ILE A 2 6.52 11.43 -12.76
C ILE A 2 5.29 12.33 -12.72
N ASN A 3 4.31 11.98 -11.88
CA ASN A 3 3.11 12.76 -11.64
C ASN A 3 3.17 13.34 -10.23
N GLY A 4 2.86 14.64 -10.07
CA GLY A 4 2.89 15.32 -8.76
C GLY A 4 1.94 14.67 -7.75
N HIS A 5 2.28 14.74 -6.46
CA HIS A 5 1.35 14.41 -5.38
C HIS A 5 0.46 15.60 -5.05
N GLY A 6 -0.72 15.32 -4.52
CA GLY A 6 -1.58 16.34 -3.95
C GLY A 6 -0.91 17.05 -2.76
N ASP A 7 -1.52 18.15 -2.34
CA ASP A 7 -1.04 19.02 -1.25
C ASP A 7 0.28 19.76 -1.54
N GLU A 8 0.66 19.85 -2.79
CA GLU A 8 1.66 20.82 -3.20
C GLU A 8 1.16 22.22 -2.78
N ARG A 9 1.90 22.84 -1.89
CA ARG A 9 1.57 24.21 -1.47
C ARG A 9 1.61 25.07 -2.71
N LEU A 10 0.48 25.68 -3.05
CA LEU A 10 0.43 26.65 -4.12
C LEU A 10 1.57 27.64 -3.91
N ASN A 11 2.33 27.92 -4.94
CA ASN A 11 3.51 28.79 -4.90
C ASN A 11 3.25 30.20 -4.33
N ASP A 12 1.99 30.58 -4.19
CA ASP A 12 1.53 31.86 -3.64
C ASP A 12 1.25 31.83 -2.12
N GLY A 13 1.44 30.70 -1.46
CA GLY A 13 1.24 30.53 -0.02
C GLY A 13 -0.23 30.57 0.44
N LYS A 14 -1.19 30.64 -0.46
CA LYS A 14 -2.62 30.64 -0.12
C LYS A 14 -3.07 29.21 0.19
N LYS A 15 -3.73 29.04 1.34
CA LYS A 15 -4.39 27.77 1.67
C LYS A 15 -5.67 27.67 0.85
N PRO A 16 -5.94 26.56 0.16
CA PRO A 16 -7.21 26.35 -0.50
C PRO A 16 -8.34 26.32 0.52
N PHE A 17 -9.49 26.84 0.17
CA PHE A 17 -10.71 26.79 1.00
C PHE A 17 -11.18 25.35 1.20
N LEU A 18 -11.08 24.53 0.17
CA LEU A 18 -11.33 23.10 0.19
C LEU A 18 -10.13 22.39 -0.46
N ASN A 19 -9.60 21.36 0.20
CA ASN A 19 -8.49 20.56 -0.32
C ASN A 19 -8.95 19.13 -0.59
N PHE A 20 -9.07 18.78 -1.87
CA PHE A 20 -9.37 17.42 -2.35
C PHE A 20 -8.16 16.74 -3.00
N SER A 21 -6.96 17.30 -2.83
CA SER A 21 -5.75 16.81 -3.48
C SER A 21 -5.00 15.76 -2.68
N ASN A 22 -5.42 15.49 -1.44
CA ASN A 22 -4.82 14.46 -0.60
C ASN A 22 -5.86 13.76 0.27
N THR A 23 -5.46 12.65 0.90
CA THR A 23 -6.30 11.82 1.76
C THR A 23 -5.97 11.96 3.25
N VAL A 24 -5.30 13.05 3.64
CA VAL A 24 -4.97 13.31 5.05
C VAL A 24 -6.25 13.60 5.84
N TRP A 25 -6.44 12.87 6.93
CA TRP A 25 -7.57 13.10 7.82
C TRP A 25 -7.29 14.26 8.78
N TYR A 26 -7.73 15.44 8.42
CA TYR A 26 -7.51 16.67 9.22
C TYR A 26 -8.22 16.69 10.57
N GLY A 27 -9.23 15.83 10.78
CA GLY A 27 -9.94 15.71 12.06
C GLY A 27 -9.27 14.79 13.06
N ALA A 28 -8.11 14.20 12.75
CA ALA A 28 -7.39 13.34 13.68
C ALA A 28 -6.82 14.15 14.85
N ASP A 29 -7.02 13.66 16.07
CA ASP A 29 -6.36 14.20 17.25
C ASP A 29 -4.93 13.65 17.34
N HIS A 30 -3.95 14.53 17.15
CA HIS A 30 -2.54 14.20 17.20
C HIS A 30 -1.87 14.52 18.54
N THR A 31 -2.61 14.92 19.56
CA THR A 31 -2.05 15.40 20.85
C THR A 31 -1.14 14.35 21.48
N LEU A 32 -1.63 13.14 21.69
CA LEU A 32 -0.85 12.06 22.30
C LEU A 32 0.39 11.68 21.49
N LEU A 33 0.27 11.65 20.17
CA LEU A 33 1.38 11.38 19.27
C LEU A 33 2.44 12.49 19.36
N GLY A 34 2.01 13.75 19.33
CA GLY A 34 2.90 14.91 19.44
C GLY A 34 3.68 14.93 20.76
N GLU A 35 3.01 14.64 21.87
CA GLU A 35 3.65 14.52 23.18
C GLU A 35 4.69 13.37 23.23
N HIS A 36 4.35 12.21 22.65
CA HIS A 36 5.25 11.07 22.60
C HIS A 36 6.51 11.39 21.77
N LEU A 37 6.32 11.94 20.59
CA LEU A 37 7.42 12.35 19.70
C LEU A 37 8.32 13.39 20.37
N SER A 38 7.74 14.40 21.02
CA SER A 38 8.51 15.44 21.71
C SER A 38 9.39 14.89 22.84
N ARG A 39 8.88 13.91 23.58
CA ARG A 39 9.64 13.23 24.64
C ARG A 39 10.79 12.38 24.10
N SER A 40 10.61 11.76 22.94
CA SER A 40 11.58 10.85 22.33
C SER A 40 12.61 11.57 21.45
N LEU A 41 12.33 12.82 21.05
CA LEU A 41 13.11 13.53 20.02
C LEU A 41 14.60 13.64 20.36
N VAL A 42 14.93 14.05 21.59
CA VAL A 42 16.33 14.26 22.01
C VAL A 42 17.12 12.96 21.99
N ASP A 43 16.49 11.84 22.37
CA ASP A 43 17.11 10.53 22.35
C ASP A 43 17.32 10.05 20.93
N CYS A 44 16.32 10.19 20.07
CA CYS A 44 16.41 9.87 18.64
C CYS A 44 17.53 10.65 17.92
N MET A 45 17.79 11.91 18.33
CA MET A 45 18.87 12.72 17.73
C MET A 45 20.27 12.28 18.14
N ARG A 46 20.42 11.50 19.21
CA ARG A 46 21.70 11.07 19.76
C ARG A 46 22.15 9.69 19.31
N HIS A 47 21.26 8.93 18.72
CA HIS A 47 21.50 7.54 18.35
C HIS A 47 21.17 7.28 16.89
N TYR A 48 21.85 6.31 16.30
CA TYR A 48 21.42 5.76 15.01
C TYR A 48 20.09 5.03 15.17
N PRO A 49 19.25 5.03 14.11
CA PRO A 49 18.07 4.16 14.08
C PRO A 49 18.44 2.70 14.33
N GLU A 50 17.52 1.98 14.96
CA GLU A 50 17.67 0.55 15.15
C GLU A 50 17.80 -0.16 13.79
N PRO A 51 18.82 -1.03 13.57
CA PRO A 51 18.93 -1.79 12.33
C PRO A 51 17.66 -2.61 12.08
N ASP A 52 17.20 -2.60 10.83
CA ASP A 52 16.01 -3.35 10.36
C ASP A 52 14.71 -3.08 11.13
N ALA A 53 14.65 -1.99 11.92
CA ALA A 53 13.52 -1.67 12.77
C ALA A 53 13.04 -2.89 13.60
N ALA A 54 13.96 -3.65 14.19
CA ALA A 54 13.71 -4.96 14.79
C ALA A 54 12.60 -4.91 15.86
N THR A 55 12.57 -3.87 16.70
CA THR A 55 11.51 -3.70 17.72
C THR A 55 10.14 -3.55 17.08
N LEU A 56 10.03 -2.71 16.05
CA LEU A 56 8.76 -2.50 15.33
C LEU A 56 8.32 -3.76 14.57
N ARG A 57 9.24 -4.47 13.93
CA ARG A 57 8.97 -5.75 13.28
C ARG A 57 8.37 -6.76 14.26
N LYS A 58 8.95 -6.92 15.46
CA LYS A 58 8.45 -7.78 16.53
C LYS A 58 7.03 -7.39 16.96
N MET A 59 6.77 -6.11 17.11
CA MET A 59 5.45 -5.62 17.50
C MET A 59 4.39 -5.93 16.42
N ILE A 60 4.70 -5.69 15.15
CA ILE A 60 3.83 -6.00 14.02
C ILE A 60 3.59 -7.51 13.92
N ALA A 61 4.65 -8.31 14.02
CA ALA A 61 4.58 -9.78 13.99
C ALA A 61 3.63 -10.32 15.05
N ARG A 62 3.77 -9.88 16.31
CA ARG A 62 2.89 -10.26 17.41
C ARG A 62 1.44 -9.85 17.16
N ARG A 63 1.23 -8.62 16.70
CA ARG A 63 -0.13 -8.09 16.44
C ARG A 63 -0.87 -8.88 15.38
N HIS A 64 -0.16 -9.36 14.35
CA HIS A 64 -0.76 -10.05 13.21
C HIS A 64 -0.53 -11.56 13.21
N GLY A 65 0.15 -12.10 14.23
CA GLY A 65 0.45 -13.52 14.33
C GLY A 65 1.39 -14.01 13.22
N LEU A 66 2.33 -13.19 12.77
CA LEU A 66 3.30 -13.48 11.70
C LEU A 66 4.68 -13.81 12.28
N ASN A 67 5.57 -14.34 11.41
CA ASN A 67 7.00 -14.40 11.70
C ASN A 67 7.61 -13.00 11.47
N GLU A 68 8.56 -12.61 12.32
CA GLU A 68 9.30 -11.35 12.19
C GLU A 68 10.03 -11.22 10.85
N GLU A 69 10.53 -12.35 10.33
CA GLU A 69 11.21 -12.41 9.03
C GLU A 69 10.30 -12.15 7.82
N SER A 70 8.97 -12.25 8.01
CA SER A 70 7.98 -11.94 6.97
C SER A 70 7.62 -10.46 6.91
N ILE A 71 8.30 -9.60 7.68
CA ILE A 71 7.96 -8.18 7.80
C ILE A 71 9.15 -7.33 7.39
N ILE A 72 8.90 -6.41 6.48
CA ILE A 72 9.83 -5.34 6.11
C ILE A 72 9.21 -4.01 6.53
N VAL A 73 9.96 -3.23 7.27
CA VAL A 73 9.56 -1.86 7.63
C VAL A 73 10.16 -0.89 6.62
N THR A 74 9.33 0.00 6.10
CA THR A 74 9.72 0.97 5.09
C THR A 74 9.37 2.39 5.52
N ASN A 75 10.00 3.38 4.91
CA ASN A 75 9.65 4.79 5.09
C ASN A 75 8.37 5.12 4.29
N GLY A 76 7.24 4.65 4.80
CA GLY A 76 5.93 4.77 4.18
C GLY A 76 5.67 3.75 3.06
N PRO A 77 4.41 3.71 2.57
CA PRO A 77 3.99 2.75 1.54
C PRO A 77 4.68 2.98 0.20
N THR A 78 5.02 4.20 -0.17
CA THR A 78 5.70 4.50 -1.42
C THR A 78 7.03 3.76 -1.53
N GLN A 79 7.85 3.75 -0.48
CA GLN A 79 9.09 2.97 -0.50
C GLN A 79 8.82 1.47 -0.68
N ALA A 80 7.79 0.93 -0.03
CA ALA A 80 7.41 -0.47 -0.20
C ALA A 80 7.02 -0.78 -1.65
N ILE A 81 6.24 0.11 -2.30
CA ILE A 81 5.83 -0.02 -3.71
C ILE A 81 7.06 -0.11 -4.62
N TYR A 82 8.05 0.78 -4.44
CA TYR A 82 9.25 0.77 -5.27
C TYR A 82 10.14 -0.45 -5.03
N LEU A 83 10.28 -0.91 -3.79
CA LEU A 83 11.01 -2.15 -3.48
C LEU A 83 10.33 -3.39 -4.09
N LEU A 84 9.01 -3.45 -4.05
CA LEU A 84 8.24 -4.51 -4.69
C LEU A 84 8.38 -4.44 -6.23
N ALA A 85 8.29 -3.24 -6.81
CA ALA A 85 8.48 -3.07 -8.25
C ALA A 85 9.89 -3.48 -8.71
N GLU A 86 10.92 -3.23 -7.89
CA GLU A 86 12.29 -3.72 -8.14
C GLU A 86 12.36 -5.24 -8.07
N ALA A 87 11.77 -5.85 -7.05
CA ALA A 87 11.73 -7.31 -6.89
C ALA A 87 10.99 -8.02 -8.03
N PHE A 88 9.99 -7.35 -8.62
CA PHE A 88 9.22 -7.82 -9.76
C PHE A 88 9.56 -7.07 -11.06
N ALA A 89 10.81 -6.63 -11.22
CA ALA A 89 11.26 -5.95 -12.44
C ALA A 89 11.00 -6.80 -13.71
N GLU A 90 10.67 -6.11 -14.80
CA GLU A 90 10.43 -6.74 -16.11
C GLU A 90 9.26 -7.75 -16.15
N LYS A 91 8.36 -7.70 -15.18
CA LYS A 91 7.15 -8.53 -15.13
C LYS A 91 5.95 -7.83 -15.76
N ARG A 92 4.94 -8.63 -16.14
CA ARG A 92 3.64 -8.14 -16.59
C ARG A 92 2.79 -7.86 -15.36
N ILE A 93 2.41 -6.60 -15.18
CA ILE A 93 1.73 -6.13 -13.97
C ILE A 93 0.33 -5.64 -14.33
N LEU A 94 -0.71 -6.14 -13.65
CA LEU A 94 -2.07 -5.62 -13.74
C LEU A 94 -2.30 -4.58 -12.66
N ILE A 95 -2.88 -3.43 -13.04
CA ILE A 95 -3.22 -2.34 -12.14
C ILE A 95 -4.66 -1.90 -12.42
N PRO A 96 -5.64 -2.16 -11.53
CA PRO A 96 -6.98 -1.59 -11.63
C PRO A 96 -6.93 -0.06 -11.53
N SER A 97 -7.57 0.63 -12.47
CA SER A 97 -7.53 2.10 -12.59
C SER A 97 -8.94 2.69 -12.47
N PRO A 98 -9.13 3.83 -11.79
CA PRO A 98 -8.08 4.70 -11.22
C PRO A 98 -7.38 4.05 -10.03
N ALA A 99 -6.09 4.37 -9.85
CA ALA A 99 -5.27 3.88 -8.75
C ALA A 99 -4.27 4.95 -8.28
N PHE A 100 -3.56 4.66 -7.21
CA PHE A 100 -2.45 5.50 -6.77
C PHE A 100 -1.35 5.48 -7.85
N ALA A 101 -0.96 6.67 -8.32
CA ALA A 101 -0.05 6.83 -9.48
C ALA A 101 1.30 6.13 -9.32
N GLU A 102 1.76 5.94 -8.08
CA GLU A 102 3.06 5.32 -7.81
C GLU A 102 3.14 3.85 -8.26
N TYR A 103 2.02 3.14 -8.40
CA TYR A 103 2.07 1.76 -8.93
C TYR A 103 2.54 1.76 -10.39
N GLU A 104 1.99 2.66 -11.21
CA GLU A 104 2.38 2.78 -12.62
C GLU A 104 3.79 3.37 -12.76
N ASP A 105 4.12 4.40 -11.98
CA ASP A 105 5.43 5.05 -11.99
C ASP A 105 6.53 4.07 -11.60
N ALA A 106 6.33 3.28 -10.55
CA ALA A 106 7.27 2.27 -10.10
C ALA A 106 7.43 1.13 -11.13
N ALA A 107 6.32 0.62 -11.69
CA ALA A 107 6.35 -0.39 -12.73
C ALA A 107 7.17 0.09 -13.94
N ARG A 108 6.93 1.32 -14.38
CA ARG A 108 7.66 1.94 -15.51
C ARG A 108 9.16 2.11 -15.22
N LEU A 109 9.51 2.52 -14.00
CA LEU A 109 10.91 2.70 -13.59
C LEU A 109 11.71 1.39 -13.69
N TYR A 110 11.11 0.28 -13.30
CA TYR A 110 11.72 -1.05 -13.31
C TYR A 110 11.38 -1.87 -14.57
N ARG A 111 10.97 -1.20 -15.66
CA ARG A 111 10.72 -1.78 -16.99
C ARG A 111 9.68 -2.90 -17.00
N SER A 112 8.78 -2.89 -16.05
CA SER A 112 7.65 -3.80 -16.05
C SER A 112 6.59 -3.35 -17.04
N GLU A 113 5.91 -4.32 -17.68
CA GLU A 113 4.79 -4.04 -18.56
C GLU A 113 3.53 -3.80 -17.72
N GLY A 114 3.21 -2.54 -17.46
CA GLY A 114 2.02 -2.12 -16.73
C GLY A 114 0.77 -2.16 -17.61
N ARG A 115 -0.19 -3.04 -17.31
CA ARG A 115 -1.49 -3.09 -17.96
C ARG A 115 -2.54 -2.50 -17.04
N LEU A 116 -3.22 -1.47 -17.51
CA LEU A 116 -4.34 -0.87 -16.79
C LEU A 116 -5.65 -1.56 -17.16
N ILE A 117 -6.51 -1.79 -16.17
CA ILE A 117 -7.88 -2.24 -16.35
C ILE A 117 -8.83 -1.29 -15.63
N ALA A 118 -10.02 -1.05 -16.19
CA ALA A 118 -11.00 -0.21 -15.53
C ALA A 118 -11.41 -0.83 -14.19
N GLY A 119 -11.31 -0.04 -13.11
CA GLY A 119 -11.54 -0.51 -11.73
C GLY A 119 -12.97 -0.96 -11.43
N ASN A 120 -13.94 -0.58 -12.28
CA ASN A 120 -15.30 -1.05 -12.23
C ASN A 120 -15.53 -2.35 -13.01
N THR A 121 -14.50 -2.91 -13.67
CA THR A 121 -14.59 -4.23 -14.30
C THR A 121 -14.73 -5.28 -13.21
N PRO A 122 -15.72 -6.19 -13.30
CA PRO A 122 -15.83 -7.29 -12.34
C PRO A 122 -14.51 -8.07 -12.22
N ILE A 123 -14.11 -8.37 -11.01
CA ILE A 123 -12.82 -9.03 -10.74
C ILE A 123 -12.69 -10.40 -11.46
N SER A 124 -13.82 -11.05 -11.71
CA SER A 124 -13.88 -12.31 -12.46
C SER A 124 -13.50 -12.19 -13.94
N GLU A 125 -13.51 -10.96 -14.48
CA GLU A 125 -13.19 -10.64 -15.88
C GLU A 125 -11.77 -10.07 -16.04
N TRP A 126 -11.02 -9.98 -14.97
CA TRP A 126 -9.64 -9.50 -15.03
C TRP A 126 -8.75 -10.49 -15.79
N PRO A 127 -7.86 -10.01 -16.67
CA PRO A 127 -7.00 -10.85 -17.50
C PRO A 127 -5.82 -11.45 -16.74
N LEU A 128 -6.09 -12.14 -15.63
CA LEU A 128 -5.08 -12.64 -14.70
C LEU A 128 -4.22 -13.77 -15.27
N ASP A 129 -4.69 -14.47 -16.31
CA ASP A 129 -3.87 -15.48 -17.01
C ASP A 129 -2.72 -14.84 -17.82
N GLU A 130 -2.78 -13.54 -18.07
CA GLU A 130 -1.83 -12.84 -18.93
C GLU A 130 -0.78 -12.04 -18.14
N VAL A 131 -0.82 -12.08 -16.81
CA VAL A 131 0.04 -11.27 -15.95
C VAL A 131 0.78 -12.11 -14.90
N ASP A 132 1.86 -11.55 -14.38
CA ASP A 132 2.69 -12.18 -13.36
C ASP A 132 2.39 -11.61 -11.97
N VAL A 133 1.99 -10.32 -11.93
CA VAL A 133 1.71 -9.57 -10.69
C VAL A 133 0.42 -8.78 -10.84
N CYS A 134 -0.36 -8.69 -9.79
CA CYS A 134 -1.55 -7.84 -9.71
C CYS A 134 -1.49 -6.95 -8.48
N TYR A 135 -1.45 -5.61 -8.66
CA TYR A 135 -1.62 -4.65 -7.58
C TYR A 135 -3.10 -4.43 -7.30
N ILE A 136 -3.48 -4.45 -6.04
CA ILE A 136 -4.86 -4.20 -5.60
C ILE A 136 -4.82 -3.31 -4.36
N ALA A 137 -5.39 -2.11 -4.43
CA ALA A 137 -5.68 -1.30 -3.26
C ALA A 137 -7.12 -1.55 -2.79
N THR A 138 -7.31 -1.85 -1.50
CA THR A 138 -8.65 -2.06 -0.94
C THR A 138 -8.72 -1.66 0.54
N PRO A 139 -9.39 -0.54 0.86
CA PRO A 139 -10.08 0.44 -0.01
C PRO A 139 -9.12 1.12 -1.00
N ASN A 140 -9.58 1.35 -2.22
CA ASN A 140 -8.79 1.97 -3.27
C ASN A 140 -8.66 3.48 -3.10
N ASN A 141 -7.58 4.04 -3.56
CA ASN A 141 -7.38 5.48 -3.76
C ASN A 141 -7.35 5.77 -5.28
N PRO A 142 -8.26 6.64 -5.81
CA PRO A 142 -8.98 7.70 -5.11
C PRO A 142 -10.47 7.41 -4.80
N ASP A 143 -11.07 6.35 -5.33
CA ASP A 143 -12.52 6.16 -5.39
C ASP A 143 -13.12 5.45 -4.16
N GLY A 144 -12.28 4.93 -3.25
CA GLY A 144 -12.73 4.20 -2.06
C GLY A 144 -13.33 2.82 -2.36
N HIS A 145 -13.18 2.33 -3.58
CA HIS A 145 -13.70 1.00 -3.96
C HIS A 145 -13.14 -0.09 -3.06
N ILE A 146 -14.00 -1.02 -2.66
CA ILE A 146 -13.64 -2.13 -1.79
C ILE A 146 -13.99 -3.43 -2.50
N ILE A 147 -12.99 -4.29 -2.66
CA ILE A 147 -13.19 -5.67 -3.10
C ILE A 147 -13.39 -6.52 -1.84
N SER A 148 -14.42 -7.34 -1.82
CA SER A 148 -14.73 -8.15 -0.66
C SER A 148 -13.67 -9.22 -0.40
N HIS A 149 -13.50 -9.63 0.86
CA HIS A 149 -12.60 -10.72 1.24
C HIS A 149 -12.88 -12.00 0.43
N ALA A 150 -14.16 -12.35 0.24
CA ALA A 150 -14.54 -13.55 -0.48
C ALA A 150 -14.14 -13.51 -1.95
N GLU A 151 -14.35 -12.38 -2.63
CA GLU A 151 -13.95 -12.20 -4.04
C GLU A 151 -12.44 -12.28 -4.20
N LEU A 152 -11.68 -11.61 -3.29
CA LEU A 152 -10.21 -11.66 -3.31
C LEU A 152 -9.69 -13.07 -3.10
N MET A 153 -10.21 -13.82 -2.12
CA MET A 153 -9.78 -15.20 -1.89
C MET A 153 -10.06 -16.09 -3.11
N LEU A 154 -11.23 -15.95 -3.72
CA LEU A 154 -11.57 -16.74 -4.91
C LEU A 154 -10.57 -16.55 -6.06
N ILE A 155 -10.13 -15.31 -6.32
CA ILE A 155 -9.18 -15.08 -7.40
C ILE A 155 -7.75 -15.49 -7.03
N ILE A 156 -7.34 -15.28 -5.78
CA ILE A 156 -6.03 -15.68 -5.29
C ILE A 156 -5.87 -17.20 -5.41
N ASP A 157 -6.88 -17.97 -5.01
CA ASP A 157 -6.91 -19.42 -5.15
C ASP A 157 -6.95 -19.89 -6.60
N LYS A 158 -7.73 -19.19 -7.43
CA LYS A 158 -7.89 -19.53 -8.85
C LYS A 158 -6.61 -19.30 -9.67
N TYR A 159 -5.81 -18.29 -9.28
CA TYR A 159 -4.61 -17.88 -10.02
C TYR A 159 -3.32 -18.02 -9.19
N PRO A 160 -2.91 -19.24 -8.83
CA PRO A 160 -1.78 -19.47 -7.90
C PRO A 160 -0.41 -19.08 -8.47
N LYS A 161 -0.32 -18.77 -9.77
CA LYS A 161 0.90 -18.31 -10.43
C LYS A 161 1.03 -16.78 -10.46
N VAL A 162 -0.04 -16.05 -10.18
CA VAL A 162 -0.04 -14.60 -10.10
C VAL A 162 0.31 -14.18 -8.67
N THR A 163 1.26 -13.29 -8.51
CA THR A 163 1.51 -12.67 -7.20
C THR A 163 0.54 -11.51 -7.01
N PHE A 164 -0.23 -11.54 -5.93
CA PHE A 164 -1.14 -10.47 -5.55
C PHE A 164 -0.48 -9.56 -4.51
N ILE A 165 -0.37 -8.27 -4.81
CA ILE A 165 0.13 -7.25 -3.88
C ILE A 165 -1.07 -6.43 -3.40
N LEU A 166 -1.41 -6.56 -2.12
CA LEU A 166 -2.53 -5.86 -1.53
C LEU A 166 -2.07 -4.61 -0.77
N ASP A 167 -2.45 -3.44 -1.26
CA ASP A 167 -2.31 -2.21 -0.51
C ASP A 167 -3.53 -2.02 0.41
N GLN A 168 -3.26 -1.99 1.70
CA GLN A 168 -4.25 -1.86 2.75
C GLN A 168 -4.06 -0.57 3.59
N CYS A 169 -3.46 0.46 3.03
CA CYS A 169 -3.24 1.75 3.72
C CYS A 169 -4.53 2.30 4.33
N TYR A 170 -5.66 2.10 3.66
CA TYR A 170 -6.96 2.59 4.10
C TYR A 170 -7.85 1.52 4.77
N ALA A 171 -7.34 0.33 5.03
CA ALA A 171 -8.13 -0.77 5.59
C ALA A 171 -8.74 -0.47 6.98
N ASN A 172 -8.19 0.46 7.74
CA ASN A 172 -8.74 0.85 9.04
C ASN A 172 -9.90 1.84 8.95
N TYR A 173 -10.20 2.38 7.76
CA TYR A 173 -11.31 3.31 7.52
C TYR A 173 -12.57 2.60 7.01
N THR A 174 -12.59 1.28 6.99
CA THR A 174 -13.77 0.48 6.60
C THR A 174 -14.16 -0.51 7.68
N THR A 175 -15.46 -0.83 7.74
CA THR A 175 -16.03 -1.90 8.56
C THR A 175 -16.22 -3.21 7.78
N VAL A 176 -15.99 -3.19 6.48
CA VAL A 176 -16.08 -4.40 5.64
C VAL A 176 -15.00 -5.40 6.05
N ASN A 177 -15.34 -6.68 6.03
CA ASN A 177 -14.40 -7.75 6.31
C ASN A 177 -13.25 -7.72 5.29
N LYS A 178 -12.03 -7.65 5.79
CA LYS A 178 -10.79 -7.45 5.00
C LYS A 178 -9.88 -8.65 5.13
N ILE A 179 -9.02 -8.83 4.15
CA ILE A 179 -7.89 -9.77 4.23
C ILE A 179 -6.98 -9.36 5.38
N LYS A 180 -6.57 -10.33 6.17
CA LYS A 180 -5.61 -10.14 7.26
C LYS A 180 -4.21 -10.48 6.75
N PRO A 181 -3.15 -9.81 7.26
CA PRO A 181 -1.79 -10.19 6.92
C PRO A 181 -1.47 -11.67 7.18
N SER A 182 -2.17 -12.30 8.15
CA SER A 182 -2.02 -13.74 8.44
C SER A 182 -2.54 -14.66 7.35
N ASP A 183 -3.38 -14.19 6.45
CA ASP A 183 -3.96 -15.01 5.36
C ASP A 183 -2.86 -15.40 4.34
N SER A 184 -1.78 -14.61 4.23
CA SER A 184 -0.61 -14.93 3.42
C SER A 184 0.10 -16.24 3.84
N LYS A 185 -0.15 -16.75 5.06
CA LYS A 185 0.42 -18.03 5.49
C LYS A 185 -0.12 -19.24 4.72
N SER A 186 -1.36 -19.13 4.25
CA SER A 186 -2.03 -20.18 3.48
C SER A 186 -2.05 -19.89 1.97
N HIS A 187 -1.71 -18.68 1.57
CA HIS A 187 -1.72 -18.22 0.19
C HIS A 187 -0.34 -17.64 -0.17
N PRO A 188 0.61 -18.47 -0.65
CA PRO A 188 2.00 -18.05 -0.90
C PRO A 188 2.13 -17.03 -2.04
N ASN A 189 1.09 -16.81 -2.78
CA ASN A 189 0.99 -15.81 -3.85
C ASN A 189 0.31 -14.49 -3.42
N LEU A 190 0.12 -14.30 -2.09
CA LEU A 190 -0.44 -13.10 -1.49
C LEU A 190 0.61 -12.36 -0.67
#